data_dd3b36555d5314f9def7d01aea4a802c
#
_entry.id   dd3b36555d5314f9def7d01aea4a802c
#
_cell.length_a   1.000
_cell.length_b   1.000
_cell.length_c   1.000
_cell.angle_alpha   90.00
_cell.angle_beta   90.00
_cell.angle_gamma   90.00
#
_symmetry.space_group_name_H-M   'P 1'
#
loop_
_entity.id
_entity.type
_entity.pdbx_description
1 polymer ?
#
loop_
_entity_poly.entity_id
_entity_poly.type
_entity_poly.pdbx_seq_one_letter_code
_entity_poly.pdbx_strand_id
1 'polypeptide(L)'
;GQVGVLFKLIARNWLPVAQAQEISYYKAINPFKKFKVLTQLIYWDEKYWYTEHKFISNNKLCAVAQVRGVFVHGRKVLPFYDVLAVTGEKVDAPDKPITVEKWQALIESKKETVASQDT
;
A
#
# COMPACT_ATOMS: atom_id res chain seq x y z
N GLY A 1 11.24 10.20 12.08
CA GLY A 1 10.37 9.03 11.98
C GLY A 1 9.42 9.12 10.79
N GLN A 2 8.61 8.10 10.60
CA GLN A 2 7.68 8.04 9.46
C GLN A 2 6.68 9.20 9.44
N VAL A 3 6.26 9.66 10.62
CA VAL A 3 5.34 10.80 10.74
C VAL A 3 6.00 12.07 10.23
N GLY A 4 7.27 12.30 10.57
CA GLY A 4 8.01 13.48 10.11
C GLY A 4 8.18 13.49 8.59
N VAL A 5 8.44 12.33 7.97
CA VAL A 5 8.51 12.19 6.51
C VAL A 5 7.17 12.51 5.87
N LEU A 6 6.09 11.98 6.42
CA LEU A 6 4.74 12.23 5.91
C LEU A 6 4.40 13.72 5.95
N PHE A 7 4.75 14.43 7.02
CA PHE A 7 4.56 15.88 7.11
C PHE A 7 5.34 16.64 6.04
N LYS A 8 6.57 16.22 5.75
CA LYS A 8 7.37 16.85 4.68
C LYS A 8 6.71 16.68 3.31
N LEU A 9 6.13 15.50 3.05
CA LEU A 9 5.45 15.22 1.79
C LEU A 9 4.16 16.05 1.68
N ILE A 10 3.36 16.07 2.73
CA ILE A 10 2.11 16.86 2.77
C ILE A 10 2.40 18.35 2.60
N ALA A 11 3.47 18.86 3.23
CA ALA A 11 3.87 20.27 3.09
C ALA A 11 4.23 20.64 1.65
N ARG A 12 4.69 19.65 0.85
CA ARG A 12 4.94 19.83 -0.58
C ARG A 12 3.70 19.62 -1.44
N ASN A 13 2.56 19.31 -0.85
CA ASN A 13 1.34 18.90 -1.54
C ASN A 13 1.51 17.56 -2.31
N TRP A 14 2.38 16.71 -1.83
CA TRP A 14 2.58 15.35 -2.33
C TRP A 14 1.71 14.40 -1.53
N LEU A 15 0.63 13.91 -2.11
CA LEU A 15 -0.39 13.17 -1.39
C LEU A 15 -0.39 11.69 -1.80
N PRO A 16 -0.52 10.77 -0.82
CA PRO A 16 -0.70 9.36 -1.12
C PRO A 16 -2.12 9.09 -1.61
N VAL A 17 -2.23 8.28 -2.65
CA VAL A 17 -3.53 7.87 -3.21
C VAL A 17 -3.52 6.35 -3.37
N ALA A 18 -4.49 5.69 -2.75
CA ALA A 18 -4.68 4.26 -2.92
C ALA A 18 -5.19 3.99 -4.34
N GLN A 19 -4.52 3.09 -5.05
CA GLN A 19 -4.88 2.71 -6.42
C GLN A 19 -5.61 1.37 -6.44
N ALA A 20 -5.23 0.46 -5.55
CA ALA A 20 -5.86 -0.85 -5.41
C ALA A 20 -5.73 -1.32 -3.98
N GLN A 21 -6.68 -2.11 -3.52
CA GLN A 21 -6.62 -2.72 -2.20
C GLN A 21 -7.30 -4.09 -2.23
N GLU A 22 -6.86 -4.96 -1.35
CA GLU A 22 -7.48 -6.24 -1.11
C GLU A 22 -7.47 -6.53 0.37
N ILE A 23 -8.43 -7.31 0.86
CA ILE A 23 -8.48 -7.73 2.24
C ILE A 23 -8.99 -9.16 2.32
N SER A 24 -8.36 -9.93 3.22
CA SER A 24 -8.76 -11.30 3.52
C SER A 24 -9.13 -11.39 5.00
N TYR A 25 -10.26 -12.00 5.27
CA TYR A 25 -10.79 -12.17 6.62
C TYR A 25 -10.61 -13.62 7.07
N TYR A 26 -9.97 -13.81 8.22
CA TYR A 26 -9.72 -15.13 8.79
C TYR A 26 -10.56 -15.41 10.02
N LYS A 27 -10.90 -14.36 10.77
CA LYS A 27 -11.74 -14.41 11.96
C LYS A 27 -12.60 -13.17 12.05
N ALA A 28 -13.81 -13.32 12.59
CA ALA A 28 -14.68 -12.18 12.82
C ALA A 28 -14.06 -11.24 13.86
N ILE A 29 -14.14 -9.94 13.59
CA ILE A 29 -13.77 -8.90 14.53
C ILE A 29 -15.06 -8.46 15.22
N ASN A 30 -15.14 -8.68 16.54
CA ASN A 30 -16.28 -8.26 17.31
C ASN A 30 -16.31 -6.73 17.37
N PRO A 31 -17.39 -6.05 16.96
CA PRO A 31 -17.42 -4.59 16.90
C PRO A 31 -17.29 -3.91 18.26
N PHE A 32 -17.53 -4.63 19.37
CA PHE A 32 -17.40 -4.10 20.71
C PHE A 32 -16.05 -4.39 21.37
N LYS A 33 -15.16 -5.12 20.71
CA LYS A 33 -13.83 -5.42 21.23
C LYS A 33 -12.77 -4.55 20.59
N LYS A 34 -11.75 -4.21 21.37
CA LYS A 34 -10.59 -3.47 20.85
C LYS A 34 -9.79 -4.34 19.89
N PHE A 35 -9.26 -3.72 18.86
CA PHE A 35 -8.35 -4.37 17.92
C PHE A 35 -7.13 -3.49 17.69
N LYS A 36 -6.05 -4.10 17.24
CA LYS A 36 -4.81 -3.43 16.84
C LYS A 36 -4.65 -3.54 15.35
N VAL A 37 -4.12 -2.48 14.73
CA VAL A 37 -3.75 -2.51 13.31
C VAL A 37 -2.23 -2.31 13.25
N LEU A 38 -1.53 -3.29 12.67
CA LEU A 38 -0.10 -3.19 12.39
C LEU A 38 0.08 -2.88 10.93
N THR A 39 0.64 -1.71 10.64
CA THR A 39 0.87 -1.24 9.28
C THR A 39 2.34 -1.28 8.95
N GLN A 40 2.69 -1.84 7.80
CA GLN A 40 4.07 -1.93 7.33
C GLN A 40 4.14 -1.65 5.83
N LEU A 41 5.15 -0.87 5.44
CA LEU A 41 5.53 -0.74 4.02
C LEU A 41 6.32 -1.99 3.65
N ILE A 42 5.77 -2.83 2.77
CA ILE A 42 6.32 -4.15 2.46
C ILE A 42 7.09 -4.20 1.15
N TYR A 43 6.81 -3.31 0.22
CA TYR A 43 7.48 -3.26 -1.07
C TYR A 43 7.24 -1.93 -1.77
N TRP A 44 8.12 -1.56 -2.68
CA TRP A 44 7.93 -0.44 -3.60
C TRP A 44 8.71 -0.68 -4.88
N ASP A 45 8.24 -0.10 -5.98
CA ASP A 45 8.93 -0.04 -7.25
C ASP A 45 9.06 1.42 -7.71
N GLU A 46 9.31 1.66 -8.98
CA GLU A 46 9.47 3.02 -9.50
C GLU A 46 8.24 3.90 -9.30
N LYS A 47 7.05 3.32 -9.31
CA LYS A 47 5.78 4.04 -9.28
C LYS A 47 4.98 3.78 -8.04
N TYR A 48 4.82 2.51 -7.66
CA TYR A 48 3.90 2.08 -6.63
C TYR A 48 4.59 1.79 -5.31
N TRP A 49 3.89 2.09 -4.21
CA TRP A 49 4.21 1.59 -2.88
C TRP A 49 3.16 0.54 -2.48
N TYR A 50 3.57 -0.40 -1.65
CA TYR A 50 2.72 -1.49 -1.14
C TYR A 50 2.80 -1.53 0.37
N THR A 51 1.65 -1.44 1.03
CA THR A 51 1.54 -1.56 2.48
C THR A 51 0.74 -2.78 2.86
N GLU A 52 1.05 -3.33 4.03
CA GLU A 52 0.30 -4.43 4.63
C GLU A 52 -0.27 -3.96 5.95
N HIS A 53 -1.53 -4.31 6.20
CA HIS A 53 -2.24 -3.97 7.42
C HIS A 53 -2.77 -5.25 8.04
N LYS A 54 -2.29 -5.57 9.25
CA LYS A 54 -2.73 -6.72 10.02
C LYS A 54 -3.66 -6.27 11.12
N PHE A 55 -4.86 -6.84 11.14
CA PHE A 55 -5.89 -6.56 12.14
C PHE A 55 -5.87 -7.67 13.18
N ILE A 56 -5.54 -7.32 14.42
CA ILE A 56 -5.34 -8.29 15.51
C ILE A 56 -6.32 -7.96 16.64
N SER A 57 -7.09 -8.95 17.07
CA SER A 57 -8.01 -8.85 18.20
C SER A 57 -7.84 -10.08 19.09
N ASN A 58 -7.78 -9.89 20.41
CA ASN A 58 -7.51 -10.95 21.39
C ASN A 58 -6.23 -11.75 21.05
N ASN A 59 -5.17 -11.06 20.64
CA ASN A 59 -3.90 -11.65 20.24
C ASN A 59 -4.01 -12.63 19.04
N LYS A 60 -5.08 -12.53 18.24
CA LYS A 60 -5.30 -13.36 17.07
C LYS A 60 -5.39 -12.51 15.82
N LEU A 61 -4.76 -12.99 14.76
CA LEU A 61 -4.82 -12.35 13.45
C LEU A 61 -6.22 -12.59 12.85
N CYS A 62 -6.96 -11.51 12.66
CA CYS A 62 -8.34 -11.57 12.17
C CYS A 62 -8.45 -11.25 10.69
N ALA A 63 -7.64 -10.33 10.19
CA ALA A 63 -7.66 -9.94 8.78
C ALA A 63 -6.29 -9.41 8.36
N VAL A 64 -6.01 -9.54 7.08
CA VAL A 64 -4.82 -8.93 6.45
C VAL A 64 -5.27 -8.20 5.20
N ALA A 65 -4.90 -6.92 5.12
CA ALA A 65 -5.15 -6.11 3.94
C ALA A 65 -3.84 -5.72 3.29
N GLN A 66 -3.84 -5.58 1.97
CA GLN A 66 -2.77 -4.95 1.23
C GLN A 66 -3.31 -3.74 0.47
N VAL A 67 -2.52 -2.68 0.41
CA VAL A 67 -2.86 -1.48 -0.34
C VAL A 67 -1.71 -1.17 -1.28
N ARG A 68 -2.03 -0.96 -2.54
CA ARG A 68 -1.11 -0.41 -3.54
C ARG A 68 -1.48 1.02 -3.82
N GLY A 69 -0.51 1.92 -3.78
CA GLY A 69 -0.78 3.32 -4.01
C GLY A 69 0.32 4.03 -4.76
N VAL A 70 0.06 5.28 -5.04
CA VAL A 70 0.99 6.21 -5.67
C VAL A 70 1.03 7.48 -4.86
N PHE A 71 2.03 8.32 -5.10
CA PHE A 71 2.00 9.71 -4.65
C PHE A 71 1.68 10.61 -5.84
N VAL A 72 0.89 11.65 -5.59
CA VAL A 72 0.51 12.61 -6.62
C VAL A 72 0.82 14.03 -6.16
N HIS A 73 1.16 14.87 -7.12
CA HIS A 73 1.24 16.32 -6.95
C HIS A 73 0.29 16.94 -7.98
N GLY A 74 -0.86 17.42 -7.51
CA GLY A 74 -1.94 17.80 -8.41
C GLY A 74 -2.43 16.60 -9.21
N ARG A 75 -2.33 16.68 -10.54
CA ARG A 75 -2.72 15.58 -11.45
C ARG A 75 -1.55 14.67 -11.84
N LYS A 76 -0.35 15.00 -11.39
CA LYS A 76 0.86 14.28 -11.77
C LYS A 76 1.18 13.18 -10.77
N VAL A 77 1.38 11.97 -11.27
CA VAL A 77 1.89 10.85 -10.49
C VAL A 77 3.40 11.02 -10.34
N LEU A 78 3.89 10.96 -9.12
CA LEU A 78 5.31 11.12 -8.80
C LEU A 78 6.00 9.77 -8.82
N PRO A 79 7.21 9.64 -9.40
CA PRO A 79 8.03 8.46 -9.21
C PRO A 79 8.31 8.25 -7.72
N PHE A 80 8.21 7.02 -7.23
CA PHE A 80 8.42 6.76 -5.81
C PHE A 80 9.85 7.06 -5.36
N TYR A 81 10.81 7.01 -6.26
CA TYR A 81 12.19 7.43 -5.97
C TYR A 81 12.28 8.90 -5.54
N ASP A 82 11.45 9.76 -6.12
CA ASP A 82 11.40 11.16 -5.72
C ASP A 82 10.88 11.31 -4.30
N VAL A 83 9.92 10.47 -3.92
CA VAL A 83 9.38 10.42 -2.56
C VAL A 83 10.46 9.95 -1.58
N LEU A 84 11.19 8.91 -1.92
CA LEU A 84 12.29 8.40 -1.09
C LEU A 84 13.40 9.43 -0.93
N ALA A 85 13.70 10.21 -1.97
CA ALA A 85 14.73 11.25 -1.91
C ALA A 85 14.43 12.31 -0.84
N VAL A 86 13.16 12.57 -0.54
CA VAL A 86 12.75 13.52 0.51
C VAL A 86 13.15 13.00 1.89
N THR A 87 13.24 11.68 2.08
CA THR A 87 13.64 11.08 3.36
C THR A 87 15.12 11.26 3.66
N GLY A 88 15.94 11.55 2.63
CA GLY A 88 17.40 11.66 2.76
C GLY A 88 18.10 10.31 2.90
N GLU A 89 17.36 9.22 2.84
CA GLU A 89 17.91 7.87 2.97
C GLU A 89 17.97 7.21 1.60
N LYS A 90 19.10 6.53 1.32
CA LYS A 90 19.21 5.64 0.17
C LYS A 90 18.84 4.24 0.64
N VAL A 91 17.62 3.83 0.34
CA VAL A 91 17.12 2.51 0.72
C VAL A 91 16.77 1.75 -0.54
N ASP A 92 17.37 0.58 -0.72
CA ASP A 92 17.00 -0.32 -1.79
C ASP A 92 15.65 -0.97 -1.48
N ALA A 93 14.86 -1.23 -2.52
CA ALA A 93 13.61 -1.93 -2.37
C ALA A 93 13.87 -3.31 -1.75
N PRO A 94 13.05 -3.75 -0.78
CA PRO A 94 13.15 -5.09 -0.26
C PRO A 94 12.83 -6.12 -1.35
N ASP A 95 13.19 -7.38 -1.10
CA ASP A 95 12.80 -8.46 -2.00
C ASP A 95 11.28 -8.47 -2.13
N LYS A 96 10.80 -8.71 -3.35
CA LYS A 96 9.36 -8.70 -3.61
C LYS A 96 8.68 -9.86 -2.88
N PRO A 97 7.78 -9.59 -1.93
CA PRO A 97 7.00 -10.65 -1.30
C PRO A 97 6.16 -11.42 -2.32
N ILE A 98 6.01 -12.74 -2.11
CA ILE A 98 5.20 -13.57 -3.01
C ILE A 98 3.75 -13.07 -3.07
N THR A 99 3.23 -12.56 -1.97
CA THR A 99 1.87 -12.00 -1.92
C THR A 99 1.72 -10.79 -2.82
N VAL A 100 2.74 -9.94 -2.91
CA VAL A 100 2.76 -8.79 -3.82
C VAL A 100 2.83 -9.28 -5.27
N GLU A 101 3.71 -10.22 -5.57
CA GLU A 101 3.85 -10.77 -6.92
C GLU A 101 2.54 -11.37 -7.44
N LYS A 102 1.89 -12.19 -6.63
CA LYS A 102 0.61 -12.82 -6.98
C LYS A 102 -0.51 -11.79 -7.14
N TRP A 103 -0.54 -10.80 -6.28
CA TRP A 103 -1.53 -9.73 -6.37
C TRP A 103 -1.32 -8.85 -7.59
N GLN A 104 -0.08 -8.55 -7.95
CA GLN A 104 0.23 -7.83 -9.19
C GLN A 104 -0.33 -8.59 -10.40
N ALA A 105 -0.13 -9.90 -10.45
CA ALA A 105 -0.67 -10.73 -11.51
C ALA A 105 -2.20 -10.68 -11.56
N LEU A 106 -2.86 -10.71 -10.41
CA LEU A 106 -4.31 -10.59 -10.33
C LEU A 106 -4.80 -9.23 -10.83
N ILE A 107 -4.13 -8.15 -10.45
CA ILE A 107 -4.48 -6.79 -10.90
C ILE A 107 -4.36 -6.69 -12.43
N GLU A 108 -3.29 -7.21 -13.01
CA GLU A 108 -3.11 -7.21 -14.47
C GLU A 108 -4.21 -8.03 -15.17
N SER A 109 -4.55 -9.19 -14.61
CA SER A 109 -5.65 -10.02 -15.13
C SER A 109 -6.97 -9.27 -15.14
N LYS A 110 -7.28 -8.52 -14.08
CA LYS A 110 -8.49 -7.69 -14.02
C LYS A 110 -8.50 -6.59 -15.06
N LYS A 111 -7.37 -5.94 -15.31
CA LYS A 111 -7.25 -4.90 -16.33
C LYS A 111 -7.53 -5.46 -17.72
N GLU A 112 -6.98 -6.62 -18.04
CA GLU A 112 -7.21 -7.31 -19.30
C GLU A 112 -8.69 -7.63 -19.50
N THR A 113 -9.37 -8.08 -18.45
CA THR A 113 -10.81 -8.38 -18.49
C THR A 113 -11.62 -7.11 -18.76
N VAL A 114 -11.29 -6.01 -18.09
CA VAL A 114 -11.98 -4.72 -18.31
C VAL A 114 -11.75 -4.24 -19.74
N ALA A 115 -10.52 -4.30 -20.23
CA ALA A 115 -10.18 -3.87 -21.59
C ALA A 115 -10.96 -4.67 -22.65
N SER A 116 -11.13 -5.99 -22.45
CA SER A 116 -11.87 -6.84 -23.39
C SER A 116 -13.38 -6.53 -23.39
N GLN A 117 -13.92 -5.99 -22.30
CA GLN A 117 -15.32 -5.60 -22.20
C GLN A 117 -15.64 -4.24 -22.84
N ASP A 118 -14.62 -3.39 -22.97
CA ASP A 118 -14.76 -2.04 -23.54
C ASP A 118 -14.74 -2.03 -25.08
N THR A 119 -14.55 -3.16 -25.72
CA THR A 119 -14.52 -3.28 -27.18
C THR A 119 -15.86 -3.71 -27.79
#